data_d57127658c9443f5fc78d39a05763a28
#
_entry.id   d57127658c9443f5fc78d39a05763a28
#
_cell.length_a   1.000
_cell.length_b   1.000
_cell.length_c   1.000
_cell.angle_alpha   90.00
_cell.angle_beta   90.00
_cell.angle_gamma   90.00
#
_symmetry.space_group_name_H-M   'P 1'
#
loop_
_entity.id
_entity.type
_entity.pdbx_description
1 polymer ?
#
loop_
_entity_poly.entity_id
_entity_poly.type
_entity_poly.pdbx_seq_one_letter_code
_entity_poly.pdbx_strand_id
1 'polypeptide(L)'
;MKVLFVGIGGIIGSLLRYYTGVFTHTWWGSEFPLGTLLINLIGSFFLGWFTYRIIKRNVLHPAIATGIGTGIVGAFTTFSTFSVETVTLMKAQLWGFALLYVLISAIGGLLMSWAGCKLGSQSRAKMKGGLPS
;
A
#
# COMPACT_ATOMS: atom_id res chain seq x y z
N MET A 1 -8.25 22.86 -4.67
CA MET A 1 -7.75 22.34 -3.37
C MET A 1 -7.42 20.86 -3.43
N LYS A 2 -8.32 19.97 -3.90
CA LYS A 2 -8.03 18.52 -4.00
C LYS A 2 -6.76 18.21 -4.80
N VAL A 3 -6.58 18.84 -5.96
CA VAL A 3 -5.40 18.65 -6.82
C VAL A 3 -4.09 19.00 -6.10
N LEU A 4 -4.08 20.08 -5.33
CA LEU A 4 -2.92 20.49 -4.55
C LEU A 4 -2.56 19.46 -3.48
N PHE A 5 -3.55 18.97 -2.74
CA PHE A 5 -3.33 17.93 -1.72
C PHE A 5 -2.86 16.60 -2.33
N VAL A 6 -3.39 16.23 -3.49
CA VAL A 6 -2.92 15.04 -4.24
C VAL A 6 -1.48 15.23 -4.70
N GLY A 7 -1.13 16.41 -5.21
CA GLY A 7 0.25 16.72 -5.64
C GLY A 7 1.25 16.64 -4.49
N ILE A 8 0.96 17.29 -3.37
CA ILE A 8 1.80 17.23 -2.15
C ILE A 8 1.89 15.79 -1.63
N GLY A 9 0.75 15.11 -1.55
CA GLY A 9 0.70 13.70 -1.15
C GLY A 9 1.53 12.81 -2.08
N GLY A 10 1.49 13.07 -3.38
CA GLY A 10 2.28 12.37 -4.39
C GLY A 10 3.80 12.52 -4.18
N ILE A 11 4.25 13.73 -3.84
CA ILE A 11 5.66 13.98 -3.51
C ILE A 11 6.07 13.14 -2.29
N ILE A 12 5.28 13.19 -1.22
CA ILE A 12 5.56 12.42 0.01
C ILE A 12 5.56 10.92 -0.27
N GLY A 13 4.55 10.40 -0.97
CA GLY A 13 4.44 8.98 -1.31
C GLY A 13 5.59 8.47 -2.16
N SER A 14 6.02 9.26 -3.16
CA SER A 14 7.15 8.93 -4.03
C SER A 14 8.48 8.89 -3.27
N LEU A 15 8.70 9.83 -2.35
CA LEU A 15 9.89 9.84 -1.48
C LEU A 15 9.91 8.65 -0.54
N LEU A 16 8.78 8.33 0.09
CA LEU A 16 8.66 7.15 0.95
C LEU A 16 8.94 5.86 0.17
N ARG A 17 8.42 5.73 -1.04
CA ARG A 17 8.70 4.59 -1.92
C ARG A 17 10.20 4.49 -2.25
N TYR A 18 10.81 5.59 -2.64
CA TYR A 18 12.23 5.63 -2.98
C TYR A 18 13.10 5.19 -1.80
N TYR A 19 12.90 5.78 -0.63
CA TYR A 19 13.69 5.43 0.55
C TYR A 19 13.43 4.00 1.04
N THR A 20 12.21 3.50 0.97
CA THR A 20 11.91 2.09 1.29
C THR A 20 12.62 1.15 0.33
N GLY A 21 12.64 1.47 -0.96
CA GLY A 21 13.36 0.70 -1.98
C GLY A 21 14.87 0.68 -1.72
N VAL A 22 15.47 1.83 -1.47
CA VAL A 22 16.90 1.93 -1.15
C VAL A 22 17.24 1.16 0.13
N PHE A 23 16.47 1.35 1.19
CA PHE A 23 16.67 0.65 2.46
C PHE A 23 16.60 -0.87 2.28
N THR A 24 15.61 -1.36 1.57
CA THR A 24 15.45 -2.80 1.31
C THR A 24 16.62 -3.34 0.49
N HIS A 25 17.06 -2.60 -0.52
CA HIS A 25 18.18 -3.01 -1.38
C HIS A 25 19.51 -3.10 -0.63
N THR A 26 19.70 -2.33 0.44
CA THR A 26 20.96 -2.35 1.22
C THR A 26 21.20 -3.64 2.00
N TRP A 27 20.14 -4.31 2.43
CA TRP A 27 20.25 -5.54 3.24
C TRP A 27 19.71 -6.80 2.54
N TRP A 28 18.95 -6.64 1.44
CA TRP A 28 18.40 -7.76 0.68
C TRP A 28 19.26 -8.07 -0.52
N GLY A 29 19.99 -9.17 -0.46
CA GLY A 29 20.94 -9.57 -1.50
C GLY A 29 20.41 -10.55 -2.53
N SER A 30 19.10 -10.79 -2.62
CA SER A 30 18.48 -11.73 -3.56
C SER A 30 17.96 -11.01 -4.82
N GLU A 31 17.87 -11.75 -5.92
CA GLU A 31 17.21 -11.32 -7.16
C GLU A 31 15.69 -11.08 -6.99
N PHE A 32 15.10 -11.64 -5.94
CA PHE A 32 13.68 -11.48 -5.66
C PHE A 32 13.38 -10.02 -5.22
N PRO A 33 12.39 -9.33 -5.85
CA PRO A 33 12.13 -7.91 -5.63
C PRO A 33 11.32 -7.66 -4.33
N LEU A 34 11.95 -7.90 -3.19
CA LEU A 34 11.32 -7.77 -1.88
C LEU A 34 10.86 -6.34 -1.59
N GLY A 35 11.63 -5.33 -2.02
CA GLY A 35 11.30 -3.91 -1.77
C GLY A 35 9.96 -3.51 -2.34
N THR A 36 9.72 -3.78 -3.61
CA THR A 36 8.45 -3.48 -4.28
C THR A 36 7.29 -4.30 -3.70
N LEU A 37 7.55 -5.58 -3.37
CA LEU A 37 6.55 -6.43 -2.72
C LEU A 37 6.09 -5.83 -1.39
N LEU A 38 7.01 -5.45 -0.51
CA LEU A 38 6.69 -4.84 0.78
C LEU A 38 5.96 -3.51 0.62
N ILE A 39 6.41 -2.65 -0.30
CA ILE A 39 5.77 -1.37 -0.61
C ILE A 39 4.30 -1.58 -0.98
N ASN A 40 4.01 -2.49 -1.90
CA ASN A 40 2.66 -2.75 -2.37
C ASN A 40 1.79 -3.42 -1.30
N LEU A 41 2.33 -4.33 -0.50
CA LEU A 41 1.60 -4.98 0.58
C LEU A 41 1.27 -3.99 1.71
N ILE A 42 2.23 -3.19 2.14
CA ILE A 42 2.03 -2.16 3.17
C ILE A 42 1.03 -1.11 2.69
N GLY A 43 1.16 -0.67 1.44
CA GLY A 43 0.23 0.29 0.84
C GLY A 43 -1.20 -0.24 0.75
N SER A 44 -1.37 -1.50 0.39
CA SER A 44 -2.69 -2.17 0.33
C SER A 44 -3.34 -2.27 1.71
N PHE A 45 -2.57 -2.65 2.73
CA PHE A 45 -3.06 -2.69 4.11
C PHE A 45 -3.49 -1.30 4.59
N PHE A 46 -2.62 -0.31 4.42
CA PHE A 46 -2.89 1.06 4.87
C PHE A 46 -4.10 1.65 4.16
N LEU A 47 -4.24 1.45 2.85
CA LEU A 47 -5.38 1.97 2.09
C LEU A 47 -6.70 1.34 2.56
N GLY A 48 -6.72 0.05 2.82
CA GLY A 48 -7.89 -0.64 3.38
C GLY A 48 -8.28 -0.09 4.74
N TRP A 49 -7.33 0.03 5.65
CA TRP A 49 -7.54 0.61 6.98
C TRP A 49 -8.00 2.06 6.90
N PHE A 50 -7.32 2.88 6.11
CA PHE A 50 -7.62 4.30 5.95
C PHE A 50 -9.03 4.53 5.39
N THR A 51 -9.42 3.73 4.40
CA THR A 51 -10.76 3.80 3.81
C THR A 51 -11.84 3.55 4.84
N TYR A 52 -11.72 2.49 5.62
CA TYR A 52 -12.74 2.11 6.60
C TYR A 52 -12.69 2.95 7.88
N ARG A 53 -11.50 3.34 8.31
CA ARG A 53 -11.34 4.10 9.55
C ARG A 53 -11.59 5.60 9.37
N ILE A 54 -11.15 6.16 8.28
CA ILE A 54 -11.11 7.61 8.06
C ILE A 54 -12.16 8.06 7.03
N ILE A 55 -12.12 7.50 5.82
CA ILE A 55 -12.98 7.97 4.72
C ILE A 55 -14.46 7.67 5.01
N LYS A 56 -14.80 6.42 5.33
CA LYS A 56 -16.20 6.04 5.61
C LYS A 56 -16.80 6.69 6.85
N ARG A 57 -15.98 7.28 7.71
CA ARG A 57 -16.44 8.00 8.92
C ARG A 57 -16.47 9.50 8.76
N ASN A 58 -16.04 10.01 7.60
CA ASN A 58 -15.92 11.45 7.35
C ASN A 58 -15.12 12.20 8.44
N VAL A 59 -14.04 11.58 8.93
CA VAL A 59 -13.17 12.14 9.96
C VAL A 59 -12.37 13.33 9.44
N LEU A 60 -11.99 13.26 8.15
CA LEU A 60 -11.17 14.28 7.49
C LEU A 60 -11.94 14.99 6.39
N HIS A 61 -11.56 16.24 6.14
CA HIS A 61 -12.04 16.97 4.98
C HIS A 61 -11.75 16.18 3.69
N PRO A 62 -12.71 16.08 2.74
CA PRO A 62 -12.56 15.25 1.53
C PRO A 62 -11.28 15.52 0.73
N ALA A 63 -10.83 16.77 0.65
CA ALA A 63 -9.61 17.12 -0.07
C ALA A 63 -8.36 16.53 0.60
N ILE A 64 -8.29 16.52 1.94
CA ILE A 64 -7.19 15.92 2.71
C ILE A 64 -7.23 14.40 2.58
N ALA A 65 -8.42 13.79 2.72
CA ALA A 65 -8.59 12.36 2.55
C ALA A 65 -8.14 11.88 1.16
N THR A 66 -8.47 12.64 0.11
CA THR A 66 -8.02 12.35 -1.26
C THR A 66 -6.50 12.52 -1.39
N GLY A 67 -5.93 13.56 -0.78
CA GLY A 67 -4.47 13.78 -0.76
C GLY A 67 -3.70 12.63 -0.14
N ILE A 68 -4.22 12.05 0.94
CA ILE A 68 -3.61 10.88 1.59
C ILE A 68 -3.85 9.61 0.78
N GLY A 69 -5.09 9.26 0.48
CA GLY A 69 -5.43 8.02 -0.20
C GLY A 69 -4.88 7.95 -1.63
N THR A 70 -5.22 8.93 -2.46
CA THR A 70 -4.80 8.97 -3.86
C THR A 70 -3.37 9.50 -4.01
N GLY A 71 -3.02 10.56 -3.27
CA GLY A 71 -1.70 11.18 -3.35
C GLY A 71 -0.63 10.30 -2.73
N ILE A 72 -0.63 10.16 -1.41
CA ILE A 72 0.44 9.45 -0.67
C ILE A 72 0.44 7.96 -1.04
N VAL A 73 -0.66 7.25 -0.82
CA VAL A 73 -0.71 5.80 -1.04
C VAL A 73 -0.60 5.44 -2.51
N GLY A 74 -1.26 6.20 -3.39
CA GLY A 74 -1.19 5.99 -4.84
C GLY A 74 0.22 6.19 -5.40
N ALA A 75 0.99 7.16 -4.89
CA ALA A 75 2.37 7.36 -5.30
C ALA A 75 3.38 6.43 -4.58
N PHE A 76 3.05 5.97 -3.37
CA PHE A 76 3.86 5.00 -2.63
C PHE A 76 3.83 3.62 -3.30
N THR A 77 2.63 3.11 -3.65
CA THR A 77 2.46 1.84 -4.36
C THR A 77 2.81 1.96 -5.84
N THR A 78 3.13 0.84 -6.48
CA THR A 78 3.51 0.85 -7.90
C THR A 78 3.16 -0.44 -8.62
N PHE A 79 2.45 -0.32 -9.72
CA PHE A 79 2.20 -1.42 -10.65
C PHE A 79 3.25 -1.48 -11.76
N SER A 80 3.75 -0.34 -12.21
CA SER A 80 4.75 -0.27 -13.29
C SER A 80 6.08 -0.95 -12.89
N THR A 81 6.59 -0.65 -11.71
CA THR A 81 7.81 -1.29 -11.19
C THR A 81 7.61 -2.79 -11.01
N PHE A 82 6.47 -3.21 -10.45
CA PHE A 82 6.09 -4.62 -10.36
C PHE A 82 6.11 -5.33 -11.71
N SER A 83 5.55 -4.71 -12.73
CA SER A 83 5.51 -5.28 -14.08
C SER A 83 6.90 -5.42 -14.70
N VAL A 84 7.73 -4.37 -14.59
CA VAL A 84 9.11 -4.39 -15.09
C VAL A 84 9.94 -5.44 -14.38
N GLU A 85 9.86 -5.53 -13.07
CA GLU A 85 10.60 -6.53 -12.27
C GLU A 85 10.16 -7.94 -12.59
N THR A 86 8.87 -8.19 -12.79
CA THR A 86 8.34 -9.50 -13.21
C THR A 86 8.95 -9.93 -14.56
N VAL A 87 8.95 -9.03 -15.55
CA VAL A 87 9.54 -9.30 -16.86
C VAL A 87 11.07 -9.51 -16.75
N THR A 88 11.73 -8.75 -15.89
CA THR A 88 13.16 -8.90 -15.64
C THR A 88 13.50 -10.29 -15.09
N LEU A 89 12.71 -10.78 -14.12
CA LEU A 89 12.86 -12.15 -13.60
C LEU A 89 12.66 -13.21 -14.69
N MET A 90 11.66 -13.01 -15.56
CA MET A 90 11.41 -13.93 -16.70
C MET A 90 12.59 -13.93 -17.68
N LYS A 91 13.13 -12.77 -18.02
CA LYS A 91 14.30 -12.64 -18.91
C LYS A 91 15.55 -13.26 -18.30
N ALA A 92 15.71 -13.20 -17.00
CA ALA A 92 16.80 -13.86 -16.27
C ALA A 92 16.57 -15.38 -16.08
N GLN A 93 15.53 -15.96 -16.68
CA GLN A 93 15.13 -17.37 -16.53
C GLN A 93 14.78 -17.78 -15.08
N LEU A 94 14.44 -16.82 -14.23
CA LEU A 94 14.01 -17.03 -12.85
C LEU A 94 12.49 -17.17 -12.78
N TRP A 95 11.94 -18.13 -13.51
CA TRP A 95 10.48 -18.32 -13.64
C TRP A 95 9.80 -18.62 -12.30
N GLY A 96 10.46 -19.40 -11.43
CA GLY A 96 9.96 -19.67 -10.07
C GLY A 96 9.77 -18.40 -9.26
N PHE A 97 10.74 -17.49 -9.30
CA PHE A 97 10.65 -16.19 -8.62
C PHE A 97 9.60 -15.29 -9.27
N ALA A 98 9.49 -15.28 -10.59
CA ALA A 98 8.48 -14.51 -11.30
C ALA A 98 7.07 -14.95 -10.90
N LEU A 99 6.79 -16.26 -10.90
CA LEU A 99 5.51 -16.82 -10.50
C LEU A 99 5.20 -16.54 -9.03
N LEU A 100 6.17 -16.78 -8.14
CA LEU A 100 6.04 -16.51 -6.71
C LEU A 100 5.75 -15.04 -6.44
N TYR A 101 6.45 -14.15 -7.12
CA TYR A 101 6.28 -12.70 -6.99
C TYR A 101 4.86 -12.25 -7.38
N VAL A 102 4.35 -12.72 -8.52
CA VAL A 102 2.98 -12.42 -8.98
C VAL A 102 1.94 -12.97 -8.01
N LEU A 103 2.07 -14.23 -7.59
CA LEU A 103 1.12 -14.87 -6.68
C LEU A 103 1.09 -14.22 -5.30
N ILE A 104 2.26 -13.97 -4.70
CA ILE A 104 2.35 -13.31 -3.38
C ILE A 104 1.84 -11.87 -3.49
N SER A 105 2.15 -11.16 -4.56
CA SER A 105 1.65 -9.79 -4.76
C SER A 105 0.13 -9.75 -4.89
N ALA A 106 -0.47 -10.64 -5.67
CA ALA A 106 -1.92 -10.68 -5.87
C ALA A 106 -2.66 -11.15 -4.62
N ILE A 107 -2.30 -12.32 -4.10
CA ILE A 107 -2.96 -12.91 -2.93
C ILE A 107 -2.64 -12.11 -1.68
N GLY A 108 -1.38 -11.78 -1.47
CA GLY A 108 -0.92 -10.97 -0.32
C GLY A 108 -1.54 -9.58 -0.33
N GLY A 109 -1.64 -8.93 -1.48
CA GLY A 109 -2.28 -7.63 -1.63
C GLY A 109 -3.77 -7.67 -1.25
N LEU A 110 -4.51 -8.68 -1.71
CA LEU A 110 -5.92 -8.90 -1.34
C LEU A 110 -6.07 -9.15 0.15
N LEU A 111 -5.24 -10.02 0.73
CA LEU A 111 -5.27 -10.33 2.16
C LEU A 111 -4.91 -9.12 3.01
N MET A 112 -3.91 -8.33 2.63
CA MET A 112 -3.49 -7.12 3.34
C MET A 112 -4.57 -6.05 3.26
N SER A 113 -5.19 -5.85 2.11
CA SER A 113 -6.32 -4.93 1.95
C SER A 113 -7.51 -5.35 2.81
N TRP A 114 -7.85 -6.62 2.81
CA TRP A 114 -8.91 -7.18 3.65
C TRP A 114 -8.60 -7.02 5.15
N ALA A 115 -7.38 -7.33 5.58
CA ALA A 115 -6.95 -7.18 6.97
C ALA A 115 -7.00 -5.71 7.42
N GLY A 116 -6.58 -4.78 6.56
CA GLY A 116 -6.68 -3.35 6.81
C GLY A 116 -8.13 -2.90 6.97
N CYS A 117 -9.01 -3.33 6.07
CA CYS A 117 -10.44 -3.05 6.13
C CYS A 117 -11.07 -3.59 7.42
N LYS A 118 -10.74 -4.82 7.78
CA LYS A 118 -11.25 -5.47 8.99
C LYS A 118 -10.78 -4.73 10.26
N LEU A 119 -9.51 -4.39 10.34
CA LEU A 119 -8.96 -3.64 11.47
C LEU A 119 -9.59 -2.24 11.58
N GLY A 120 -9.79 -1.55 10.48
CA GLY A 120 -10.46 -0.25 10.43
C GLY A 120 -11.93 -0.32 10.85
N SER A 121 -12.64 -1.41 10.55
CA SER A 121 -14.05 -1.62 10.90
C SER A 121 -14.25 -2.07 12.34
N GLN A 122 -13.37 -2.89 12.91
CA GLN A 122 -13.48 -3.42 14.29
C GLN A 122 -13.46 -2.33 15.35
N SER A 123 -12.72 -1.28 15.14
CA SER A 123 -12.72 -0.12 16.03
C SER A 123 -14.10 0.55 16.19
N ARG A 124 -15.05 0.21 15.31
CA ARG A 124 -16.45 0.66 15.37
C ARG A 124 -17.27 -0.12 16.40
N ALA A 125 -16.98 -1.41 16.55
CA ALA A 125 -17.69 -2.28 17.51
C ALA A 125 -17.31 -1.94 18.95
N LYS A 126 -16.05 -1.61 19.23
CA LYS A 126 -15.58 -1.22 20.57
C LYS A 126 -16.17 0.09 21.06
N MET A 127 -16.43 1.06 20.17
CA MET A 127 -17.03 2.35 20.57
C MET A 127 -18.55 2.26 20.79
N LYS A 128 -19.25 1.29 20.15
CA LYS A 128 -20.69 1.06 20.39
C LYS A 128 -20.97 0.24 21.65
N GLY A 129 -20.04 -0.55 22.12
CA GLY A 129 -20.17 -1.37 23.35
C GLY A 129 -19.81 -0.64 24.65
N GLY A 130 -19.37 0.61 24.58
CA GLY A 130 -18.92 1.39 25.74
C GLY A 130 -19.87 2.48 26.23
N LEU A 131 -21.12 2.52 25.76
CA LEU A 131 -22.14 3.41 26.32
C LEU A 131 -22.91 2.63 27.40
N PRO A 132 -22.75 2.98 28.70
CA PRO A 132 -23.64 2.47 29.72
C PRO A 132 -25.05 2.99 29.44
N SER A 133 -26.00 2.10 29.53
CA SER A 133 -27.44 2.37 29.50
C SER A 133 -27.87 3.27 30.64
#